data_dacaef52f3e9f448c43b00199e0425dc
#
_entry.id   dacaef52f3e9f448c43b00199e0425dc
#
_cell.length_a   1.000
_cell.length_b   1.000
_cell.length_c   1.000
_cell.angle_alpha   90.00
_cell.angle_beta   90.00
_cell.angle_gamma   90.00
#
_symmetry.space_group_name_H-M   'P 1'
#
loop_
_entity.id
_entity.type
_entity.pdbx_description
1 polymer ?
#
loop_
_entity_poly.entity_id
_entity_poly.type
_entity_poly.pdbx_seq_one_letter_code
_entity_poly.pdbx_strand_id
1 'polypeptide(L)'
;MGINLAKNFAEKGFSVIGHDSSPSHAMNEPAIYVHSQLKDFVRKLAKPRKILFLLPAGQTVEEVIQLLVPYLEPEDLIVDAGNSHFEDTKRRSQELATKKINYLGLGVSGGEDGARNGASFMAGGKPDIFENIKPFSRRPPPETQIITYALND
;
A
#
# COMPACT_ATOMS: atom_id res chain seq x y z
N MET A 1 8.74 -8.61 4.75
CA MET A 1 8.02 -7.53 5.50
C MET A 1 6.55 -7.42 5.07
N GLY A 2 6.23 -7.44 3.79
CA GLY A 2 4.85 -7.29 3.26
C GLY A 2 3.83 -8.25 3.83
N ILE A 3 4.12 -9.55 3.84
CA ILE A 3 3.20 -10.56 4.38
C ILE A 3 2.98 -10.39 5.90
N ASN A 4 3.99 -9.98 6.65
CA ASN A 4 3.86 -9.76 8.09
C ASN A 4 2.94 -8.58 8.39
N LEU A 5 3.04 -7.50 7.63
CA LEU A 5 2.13 -6.36 7.76
C LEU A 5 0.71 -6.71 7.31
N ALA A 6 0.56 -7.50 6.23
CA ALA A 6 -0.73 -8.02 5.78
C ALA A 6 -1.43 -8.84 6.87
N LYS A 7 -0.70 -9.75 7.54
CA LYS A 7 -1.20 -10.53 8.67
C LYS A 7 -1.61 -9.64 9.84
N ASN A 8 -0.80 -8.65 10.20
CA ASN A 8 -1.11 -7.70 11.25
C ASN A 8 -2.43 -6.95 10.97
N PHE A 9 -2.63 -6.52 9.73
CA PHE A 9 -3.86 -5.86 9.32
C PHE A 9 -5.08 -6.81 9.34
N ALA A 10 -4.92 -8.04 8.82
CA ALA A 10 -5.98 -9.03 8.85
C ALA A 10 -6.45 -9.35 10.27
N GLU A 11 -5.52 -9.50 11.22
CA GLU A 11 -5.82 -9.70 12.64
C GLU A 11 -6.52 -8.51 13.29
N LYS A 12 -6.29 -7.30 12.80
CA LYS A 12 -7.00 -6.09 13.22
C LYS A 12 -8.38 -5.94 12.58
N GLY A 13 -8.80 -6.89 11.74
CA GLY A 13 -10.11 -6.93 11.12
C GLY A 13 -10.21 -6.26 9.76
N PHE A 14 -9.07 -5.96 9.12
CA PHE A 14 -9.07 -5.51 7.73
C PHE A 14 -9.22 -6.69 6.76
N SER A 15 -9.95 -6.48 5.66
CA SER A 15 -9.86 -7.37 4.51
C SER A 15 -8.64 -6.94 3.68
N VAL A 16 -7.67 -7.83 3.55
CA VAL A 16 -6.41 -7.54 2.86
C VAL A 16 -6.42 -8.15 1.47
N ILE A 17 -6.20 -7.32 0.46
CA ILE A 17 -5.99 -7.76 -0.91
C ILE A 17 -4.54 -7.44 -1.27
N GLY A 18 -3.78 -8.44 -1.69
CA GLY A 18 -2.37 -8.32 -2.05
C GLY A 18 -2.11 -8.58 -3.52
N HIS A 19 -1.03 -8.02 -4.01
CA HIS A 19 -0.41 -8.40 -5.28
C HIS A 19 1.03 -8.77 -5.02
N ASP A 20 1.44 -9.92 -5.56
CA ASP A 20 2.81 -10.40 -5.53
C ASP A 20 3.11 -11.06 -6.87
N SER A 21 4.24 -10.73 -7.46
CA SER A 21 4.70 -11.33 -8.72
C SER A 21 5.07 -12.82 -8.57
N SER A 22 5.37 -13.25 -7.34
CA SER A 22 5.70 -14.64 -6.99
C SER A 22 4.90 -15.12 -5.76
N PRO A 23 3.62 -15.43 -5.90
CA PRO A 23 2.70 -15.64 -4.78
C PRO A 23 2.89 -16.98 -4.04
N SER A 24 4.13 -17.44 -3.84
CA SER A 24 4.40 -18.76 -3.23
C SER A 24 4.04 -18.88 -1.74
N HIS A 25 3.86 -17.77 -1.02
CA HIS A 25 3.76 -17.78 0.45
C HIS A 25 2.42 -17.29 1.03
N ALA A 26 1.53 -16.73 0.22
CA ALA A 26 0.36 -16.00 0.74
C ALA A 26 -0.98 -16.72 0.53
N MET A 27 -0.98 -17.95 0.05
CA MET A 27 -2.19 -18.57 -0.53
C MET A 27 -3.17 -19.19 0.48
N ASN A 28 -2.84 -19.25 1.78
CA ASN A 28 -3.68 -19.94 2.77
C ASN A 28 -3.94 -19.15 4.06
N GLU A 29 -3.84 -17.83 4.03
CA GLU A 29 -4.08 -17.01 5.22
C GLU A 29 -5.52 -16.48 5.22
N PRO A 30 -6.28 -16.66 6.31
CA PRO A 30 -7.63 -16.09 6.42
C PRO A 30 -7.63 -14.57 6.23
N ALA A 31 -8.60 -14.07 5.47
CA ALA A 31 -8.77 -12.64 5.17
C ALA A 31 -7.64 -11.98 4.35
N ILE A 32 -6.73 -12.76 3.76
CA ILE A 32 -5.70 -12.26 2.84
C ILE A 32 -5.89 -12.93 1.48
N TYR A 33 -6.15 -12.12 0.45
CA TYR A 33 -6.38 -12.57 -0.92
C TYR A 33 -5.28 -12.04 -1.83
N VAL A 34 -4.44 -12.91 -2.39
CA VAL A 34 -3.31 -12.52 -3.24
C VAL A 34 -3.62 -12.80 -4.71
N HIS A 35 -3.40 -11.80 -5.55
CA HIS A 35 -3.56 -11.88 -7.00
C HIS A 35 -2.20 -11.77 -7.69
N SER A 36 -1.93 -12.66 -8.63
CA SER A 36 -0.72 -12.61 -9.48
C SER A 36 -0.85 -11.60 -10.62
N GLN A 37 -2.08 -11.30 -11.05
CA GLN A 37 -2.35 -10.35 -12.10
C GLN A 37 -2.73 -8.98 -11.53
N LEU A 38 -1.97 -7.95 -11.90
CA LEU A 38 -2.18 -6.58 -11.42
C LEU A 38 -3.60 -6.05 -11.72
N LYS A 39 -4.12 -6.35 -12.89
CA LYS A 39 -5.48 -5.95 -13.31
C LYS A 39 -6.56 -6.52 -12.39
N ASP A 40 -6.43 -7.79 -12.03
CA ASP A 40 -7.41 -8.46 -11.17
C ASP A 40 -7.32 -7.95 -9.74
N PHE A 41 -6.11 -7.72 -9.27
CA PHE A 41 -5.83 -7.04 -8.02
C PHE A 41 -6.56 -5.69 -7.95
N VAL A 42 -6.29 -4.76 -8.89
CA VAL A 42 -6.87 -3.41 -8.87
C VAL A 42 -8.40 -3.43 -8.95
N ARG A 43 -8.98 -4.37 -9.71
CA ARG A 43 -10.45 -4.50 -9.84
C ARG A 43 -11.17 -4.93 -8.57
N LYS A 44 -10.48 -5.62 -7.67
CA LYS A 44 -11.05 -6.09 -6.40
C LYS A 44 -11.08 -5.02 -5.32
N LEU A 45 -10.44 -3.87 -5.56
CA LEU A 45 -10.30 -2.81 -4.58
C LEU A 45 -11.56 -1.94 -4.53
N ALA A 46 -12.01 -1.62 -3.30
CA ALA A 46 -13.04 -0.62 -3.08
C ALA A 46 -12.53 0.78 -3.47
N LYS A 47 -13.39 1.57 -4.12
CA LYS A 47 -13.08 2.95 -4.52
C LYS A 47 -13.53 3.94 -3.43
N PRO A 48 -12.78 5.06 -3.24
CA PRO A 48 -11.45 5.32 -3.78
C PRO A 48 -10.42 4.33 -3.24
N ARG A 49 -9.59 3.80 -4.13
CA ARG A 49 -8.62 2.76 -3.79
C ARG A 49 -7.49 3.32 -2.93
N LYS A 50 -6.99 2.52 -1.98
CA LYS A 50 -5.83 2.85 -1.14
C LYS A 50 -4.81 1.75 -1.27
N ILE A 51 -3.72 2.01 -1.99
CA ILE A 51 -2.71 1.02 -2.33
C ILE A 51 -1.44 1.30 -1.54
N LEU A 52 -1.03 0.35 -0.70
CA LEU A 52 0.18 0.44 0.12
C LEU A 52 1.33 -0.27 -0.59
N PHE A 53 2.38 0.45 -0.92
CA PHE A 53 3.61 -0.10 -1.48
C PHE A 53 4.58 -0.51 -0.37
N LEU A 54 5.04 -1.74 -0.40
CA LEU A 54 6.15 -2.27 0.39
C LEU A 54 7.22 -2.76 -0.58
N LEU A 55 7.81 -1.81 -1.29
CA LEU A 55 8.76 -2.02 -2.37
C LEU A 55 10.12 -1.46 -1.98
N PRO A 56 11.22 -1.99 -2.54
CA PRO A 56 12.51 -1.30 -2.48
C PRO A 56 12.39 0.11 -3.07
N ALA A 57 12.95 1.09 -2.34
CA ALA A 57 12.94 2.48 -2.79
C ALA A 57 13.70 2.65 -4.12
N GLY A 58 13.35 3.68 -4.89
CA GLY A 58 14.02 4.02 -6.14
C GLY A 58 13.26 3.58 -7.39
N GLN A 59 13.97 2.98 -8.35
CA GLN A 59 13.46 2.66 -9.68
C GLN A 59 12.25 1.71 -9.66
N THR A 60 12.24 0.73 -8.76
CA THR A 60 11.14 -0.22 -8.61
C THR A 60 9.80 0.47 -8.35
N VAL A 61 9.80 1.52 -7.53
CA VAL A 61 8.58 2.30 -7.26
C VAL A 61 8.07 2.99 -8.52
N GLU A 62 8.98 3.55 -9.35
CA GLU A 62 8.62 4.17 -10.63
C GLU A 62 7.94 3.17 -11.58
N GLU A 63 8.55 2.00 -11.73
CA GLU A 63 8.04 0.94 -12.62
C GLU A 63 6.64 0.49 -12.19
N VAL A 64 6.43 0.30 -10.90
CA VAL A 64 5.13 -0.10 -10.38
C VAL A 64 4.08 1.00 -10.54
N ILE A 65 4.44 2.27 -10.32
CA ILE A 65 3.55 3.39 -10.58
C ILE A 65 3.12 3.41 -12.05
N GLN A 66 4.07 3.25 -12.99
CA GLN A 66 3.77 3.22 -14.42
C GLN A 66 2.82 2.09 -14.80
N LEU A 67 2.98 0.92 -14.21
CA LEU A 67 2.10 -0.24 -14.45
C LEU A 67 0.70 -0.04 -13.85
N LEU A 68 0.59 0.66 -12.71
CA LEU A 68 -0.67 0.86 -12.00
C LEU A 68 -1.53 2.01 -12.55
N VAL A 69 -0.89 3.12 -12.92
CA VAL A 69 -1.59 4.35 -13.36
C VAL A 69 -2.69 4.11 -14.40
N PRO A 70 -2.53 3.23 -15.41
CA PRO A 70 -3.59 2.95 -16.38
C PRO A 70 -4.90 2.37 -15.79
N TYR A 71 -4.84 1.83 -14.58
CA TYR A 71 -5.98 1.20 -13.89
C TYR A 71 -6.55 2.07 -12.77
N LEU A 72 -5.88 3.16 -12.41
CA LEU A 72 -6.29 4.05 -11.33
C LEU A 72 -7.25 5.13 -11.83
N GLU A 73 -8.05 5.63 -10.91
CA GLU A 73 -9.04 6.67 -11.14
C GLU A 73 -8.75 7.90 -10.25
N PRO A 74 -9.34 9.07 -10.56
CA PRO A 74 -9.27 10.21 -9.66
C PRO A 74 -9.66 9.84 -8.22
N GLU A 75 -8.99 10.44 -7.25
CA GLU A 75 -9.11 10.21 -5.80
C GLU A 75 -8.50 8.91 -5.27
N ASP A 76 -8.05 7.98 -6.14
CA ASP A 76 -7.26 6.84 -5.67
C ASP A 76 -5.97 7.32 -4.98
N LEU A 77 -5.49 6.58 -4.00
CA LEU A 77 -4.33 6.91 -3.18
C LEU A 77 -3.27 5.82 -3.24
N ILE A 78 -2.05 6.21 -3.57
CA ILE A 78 -0.85 5.39 -3.39
C ILE A 78 -0.15 5.83 -2.11
N VAL A 79 0.15 4.89 -1.23
CA VAL A 79 0.94 5.08 0.00
C VAL A 79 2.27 4.36 -0.17
N ASP A 80 3.34 5.10 -0.33
CA ASP A 80 4.68 4.54 -0.49
C ASP A 80 5.31 4.27 0.89
N ALA A 81 5.31 3.02 1.30
CA ALA A 81 5.87 2.56 2.58
C ALA A 81 7.27 1.94 2.43
N GLY A 82 7.94 2.17 1.31
CA GLY A 82 9.29 1.65 1.00
C GLY A 82 10.43 2.50 1.53
N ASN A 83 10.17 3.50 2.37
CA ASN A 83 11.18 4.45 2.89
C ASN A 83 11.90 5.23 1.76
N SER A 84 11.17 5.64 0.73
CA SER A 84 11.68 6.45 -0.37
C SER A 84 12.24 7.80 0.10
N HIS A 85 13.23 8.30 -0.64
CA HIS A 85 13.78 9.63 -0.37
C HIS A 85 12.71 10.72 -0.54
N PHE A 86 12.74 11.75 0.29
CA PHE A 86 11.69 12.77 0.32
C PHE A 86 11.54 13.56 -1.00
N GLU A 87 12.64 13.76 -1.74
CA GLU A 87 12.60 14.41 -3.06
C GLU A 87 11.84 13.59 -4.09
N ASP A 88 12.05 12.25 -4.09
CA ASP A 88 11.29 11.34 -4.95
C ASP A 88 9.81 11.34 -4.57
N THR A 89 9.52 11.28 -3.29
CA THR A 89 8.15 11.37 -2.77
C THR A 89 7.45 12.65 -3.23
N LYS A 90 8.14 13.80 -3.14
CA LYS A 90 7.63 15.09 -3.59
C LYS A 90 7.38 15.12 -5.10
N ARG A 91 8.34 14.64 -5.89
CA ARG A 91 8.22 14.58 -7.36
C ARG A 91 7.05 13.70 -7.79
N ARG A 92 6.97 12.46 -7.27
CA ARG A 92 5.88 11.52 -7.56
C ARG A 92 4.52 12.09 -7.20
N SER A 93 4.42 12.73 -6.05
CA SER A 93 3.18 13.40 -5.62
C SER A 93 2.73 14.48 -6.60
N GLN A 94 3.66 15.28 -7.13
CA GLN A 94 3.36 16.32 -8.12
C GLN A 94 2.94 15.74 -9.47
N GLU A 95 3.65 14.71 -9.95
CA GLU A 95 3.33 14.03 -11.21
C GLU A 95 1.96 13.36 -11.17
N LEU A 96 1.66 12.63 -10.11
CA LEU A 96 0.39 11.93 -9.93
C LEU A 96 -0.80 12.89 -9.70
N ALA A 97 -0.56 14.04 -9.09
CA ALA A 97 -1.58 15.07 -8.91
C ALA A 97 -2.13 15.59 -10.26
N THR A 98 -1.33 15.59 -11.34
CA THR A 98 -1.81 15.95 -12.69
C THR A 98 -2.90 14.99 -13.20
N LYS A 99 -2.92 13.78 -12.69
CA LYS A 99 -3.89 12.73 -12.98
C LYS A 99 -4.99 12.62 -11.91
N LYS A 100 -5.00 13.53 -10.93
CA LYS A 100 -5.88 13.54 -9.75
C LYS A 100 -5.73 12.27 -8.88
N ILE A 101 -4.56 11.63 -8.92
CA ILE A 101 -4.19 10.51 -8.07
C ILE A 101 -3.41 11.06 -6.89
N ASN A 102 -3.79 10.65 -5.70
CA ASN A 102 -3.13 11.05 -4.46
C ASN A 102 -1.89 10.18 -4.20
N TYR A 103 -0.85 10.78 -3.59
CA TYR A 103 0.37 10.07 -3.21
C TYR A 103 0.85 10.54 -1.84
N LEU A 104 1.24 9.59 -0.99
CA LEU A 104 1.70 9.84 0.36
C LEU A 104 2.95 8.99 0.65
N GLY A 105 4.01 9.60 1.16
CA GLY A 105 5.14 8.88 1.71
C GLY A 105 4.85 8.41 3.13
N LEU A 106 5.18 7.15 3.44
CA LEU A 106 5.01 6.56 4.76
C LEU A 106 6.29 5.84 5.19
N GLY A 107 6.99 6.40 6.16
CA GLY A 107 8.07 5.69 6.81
C GLY A 107 7.50 4.55 7.68
N VAL A 108 8.03 3.35 7.50
CA VAL A 108 7.67 2.18 8.32
C VAL A 108 8.93 1.70 9.04
N SER A 109 8.90 1.73 10.36
CA SER A 109 9.99 1.29 11.22
C SER A 109 9.57 0.12 12.11
N GLY A 110 10.52 -0.78 12.39
CA GLY A 110 10.31 -1.95 13.24
C GLY A 110 10.71 -3.28 12.59
N GLY A 111 11.18 -3.26 11.34
CA GLY A 111 11.57 -4.47 10.62
C GLY A 111 10.42 -5.47 10.45
N GLU A 112 10.74 -6.74 10.29
CA GLU A 112 9.75 -7.81 10.12
C GLU A 112 8.91 -8.04 11.39
N ASP A 113 9.53 -7.94 12.55
CA ASP A 113 8.85 -8.08 13.83
C ASP A 113 7.89 -6.91 14.08
N GLY A 114 8.31 -5.67 13.82
CA GLY A 114 7.43 -4.51 13.89
C GLY A 114 6.26 -4.61 12.91
N ALA A 115 6.52 -5.02 11.67
CA ALA A 115 5.46 -5.23 10.69
C ALA A 115 4.42 -6.26 11.17
N ARG A 116 4.88 -7.31 11.87
CA ARG A 116 3.99 -8.35 12.41
C ARG A 116 3.22 -7.93 13.65
N ASN A 117 3.88 -7.25 14.60
CA ASN A 117 3.37 -7.04 15.95
C ASN A 117 2.99 -5.59 16.24
N GLY A 118 3.46 -4.64 15.45
CA GLY A 118 3.17 -3.20 15.59
C GLY A 118 4.30 -2.33 15.08
N ALA A 119 4.23 -1.90 13.84
CA ALA A 119 5.18 -0.97 13.24
C ALA A 119 4.91 0.47 13.68
N SER A 120 5.98 1.26 13.72
CA SER A 120 5.87 2.71 13.85
C SER A 120 5.72 3.34 12.46
N PHE A 121 4.70 4.17 12.28
CA PHE A 121 4.39 4.83 11.02
C PHE A 121 4.66 6.33 11.10
N MET A 122 5.38 6.85 10.10
CA MET A 122 5.71 8.27 9.97
C MET A 122 5.23 8.76 8.60
N ALA A 123 4.11 9.45 8.56
CA ALA A 123 3.53 9.94 7.31
C ALA A 123 4.06 11.32 6.94
N GLY A 124 4.42 11.48 5.65
CA GLY A 124 4.80 12.76 5.06
C GLY A 124 3.92 13.08 3.85
N GLY A 125 3.22 14.21 3.87
CA GLY A 125 2.34 14.62 2.78
C GLY A 125 1.30 15.65 3.22
N LYS A 126 0.26 15.84 2.40
CA LYS A 126 -0.82 16.78 2.71
C LYS A 126 -1.68 16.26 3.86
N PRO A 127 -2.11 17.14 4.80
CA PRO A 127 -2.90 16.71 5.97
C PRO A 127 -4.22 16.04 5.61
N ASP A 128 -4.91 16.51 4.58
CA ASP A 128 -6.17 15.95 4.09
C ASP A 128 -6.01 14.50 3.55
N ILE A 129 -4.88 14.25 2.89
CA ILE A 129 -4.54 12.89 2.42
C ILE A 129 -4.20 11.98 3.60
N PHE A 130 -3.50 12.51 4.61
CA PHE A 130 -3.18 11.75 5.83
C PHE A 130 -4.42 11.24 6.56
N GLU A 131 -5.51 12.02 6.58
CA GLU A 131 -6.78 11.58 7.19
C GLU A 131 -7.29 10.26 6.59
N ASN A 132 -7.04 10.01 5.30
CA ASN A 132 -7.45 8.80 4.61
C ASN A 132 -6.73 7.54 5.09
N ILE A 133 -5.54 7.67 5.71
CA ILE A 133 -4.76 6.53 6.22
C ILE A 133 -4.83 6.37 7.75
N LYS A 134 -5.45 7.30 8.47
CA LYS A 134 -5.64 7.19 9.93
C LYS A 134 -6.25 5.86 10.37
N PRO A 135 -7.18 5.22 9.63
CA PRO A 135 -7.67 3.90 9.99
C PRO A 135 -6.58 2.84 10.12
N PHE A 136 -5.43 2.98 9.43
CA PHE A 136 -4.32 2.01 9.52
C PHE A 136 -3.71 1.93 10.93
N SER A 137 -3.84 2.98 11.73
CA SER A 137 -3.35 3.03 13.11
C SER A 137 -4.42 2.66 14.17
N ARG A 138 -5.67 2.43 13.76
CA ARG A 138 -6.82 2.15 14.64
C ARG A 138 -7.60 0.95 14.12
N ARG A 139 -8.52 0.42 14.94
CA ARG A 139 -9.46 -0.62 14.48
C ARG A 139 -10.34 -0.05 13.37
N PRO A 140 -10.33 -0.64 12.16
CA PRO A 140 -11.08 -0.11 11.03
C PRO A 140 -12.59 -0.32 11.16
N PRO A 141 -13.43 0.47 10.47
CA PRO A 141 -14.80 0.05 10.18
C PRO A 141 -14.78 -1.21 9.28
N PRO A 142 -15.82 -2.04 9.35
CA PRO A 142 -15.83 -3.39 8.75
C PRO A 142 -15.64 -3.46 7.24
N GLU A 143 -15.72 -2.34 6.53
CA GLU A 143 -15.55 -2.27 5.07
C GLU A 143 -14.18 -1.75 4.63
N THR A 144 -13.26 -1.49 5.56
CA THR A 144 -11.94 -0.94 5.20
C THR A 144 -11.04 -2.03 4.62
N GLN A 145 -10.70 -1.92 3.36
CA GLN A 145 -9.72 -2.77 2.70
C GLN A 145 -8.34 -2.11 2.75
N ILE A 146 -7.33 -2.90 3.04
CA ILE A 146 -5.92 -2.51 2.91
C ILE A 146 -5.25 -3.38 1.86
N ILE A 147 -4.37 -2.76 1.12
CA ILE A 147 -3.76 -3.38 -0.02
C ILE A 147 -2.26 -3.30 0.13
N THR A 148 -1.63 -4.44 0.05
CA THR A 148 -0.19 -4.56 0.08
C THR A 148 0.31 -4.97 -1.29
N TYR A 149 1.17 -4.17 -1.88
CA TYR A 149 1.96 -4.57 -3.04
C TYR A 149 3.36 -4.92 -2.53
N ALA A 150 3.75 -6.17 -2.65
CA ALA A 150 5.09 -6.65 -2.34
C ALA A 150 5.69 -7.29 -3.59
N LEU A 151 6.91 -6.89 -3.94
CA LEU A 151 7.77 -7.71 -4.78
C LEU A 151 8.61 -8.54 -3.83
N ASN A 152 8.65 -9.86 -4.05
CA ASN A 152 9.63 -10.70 -3.39
C ASN A 152 11.00 -10.44 -4.01
N ASP A 153 12.00 -10.33 -3.14
CA ASP A 153 13.42 -10.38 -3.51
C ASP A 153 13.77 -11.76 -4.06
#